data_29a14163e160ce80a61cf415a0760bc6
#
_entry.id   29a14163e160ce80a61cf415a0760bc6
#
_cell.length_a   1.000
_cell.length_b   1.000
_cell.length_c   1.000
_cell.angle_alpha   90.00
_cell.angle_beta   90.00
_cell.angle_gamma   90.00
#
_symmetry.space_group_name_H-M   'P 1'
#
loop_
_entity.id
_entity.type
_entity.pdbx_description
1 polymer ?
#
loop_
_entity_poly.entity_id
_entity_poly.type
_entity_poly.pdbx_seq_one_letter_code
_entity_poly.pdbx_strand_id
1 'polypeptide(L)'
;IAQPLVFRNMLLGLRQTVESRFYRPDLWRLLDPVITSGQRLLRLECFSSCASVYARADFTENAFVDGAFDRSGTTNVDFNGAFLNHLAQLRPGKPAHFEMGEQSIKLQSQQGEAVEHKVKLPERWIKGFLQVQAVHRQAQPLFELDRLTAGQLLTQIPASTRGALFLVPKRHKPEILHRQPAGQGGFIAMTDGHRLRLLQTILPDLQALRVYQTEATGASLWVADTGAAQFTLGLSGAAAHGFSGDGDALRQLSAADIDEVDLALARVAAHGLNQFTIADLAQHQDLPLPRATEIVDRLAQQGLLGFDRDRDHHFYSQLAVLVGSKDKPGRK
;
A
#
# COMPACT_ATOMS: atom_id res chain seq x y z
N ILE A 1 6.86 -12.81 -15.74
CA ILE A 1 6.78 -12.96 -14.26
C ILE A 1 7.79 -14.04 -13.86
N ALA A 2 8.78 -13.71 -13.00
CA ALA A 2 9.82 -14.65 -12.54
C ALA A 2 9.28 -15.62 -11.47
N GLN A 3 8.42 -15.14 -10.59
CA GLN A 3 7.86 -15.90 -9.48
C GLN A 3 6.31 -15.90 -9.54
N PRO A 4 5.70 -16.75 -10.38
CA PRO A 4 4.26 -16.71 -10.62
C PRO A 4 3.40 -16.95 -9.39
N LEU A 5 3.86 -17.77 -8.42
CA LEU A 5 3.10 -18.02 -7.18
C LEU A 5 3.14 -16.81 -6.25
N VAL A 6 4.30 -16.16 -6.09
CA VAL A 6 4.41 -14.92 -5.30
C VAL A 6 3.49 -13.86 -5.90
N PHE A 7 3.57 -13.63 -7.21
CA PHE A 7 2.70 -12.68 -7.92
C PHE A 7 1.21 -13.00 -7.66
N ARG A 8 0.82 -14.26 -7.87
CA ARG A 8 -0.55 -14.72 -7.61
C ARG A 8 -0.98 -14.47 -6.17
N ASN A 9 -0.17 -14.88 -5.19
CA ASN A 9 -0.50 -14.78 -3.78
C ASN A 9 -0.65 -13.32 -3.34
N MET A 10 0.20 -12.41 -3.83
CA MET A 10 0.11 -10.98 -3.59
C MET A 10 -1.20 -10.38 -4.13
N LEU A 11 -1.57 -10.68 -5.38
CA LEU A 11 -2.81 -10.19 -5.98
C LEU A 11 -4.05 -10.78 -5.30
N LEU A 12 -4.01 -12.05 -4.91
CA LEU A 12 -5.08 -12.67 -4.12
C LEU A 12 -5.20 -12.01 -2.73
N GLY A 13 -4.08 -11.65 -2.10
CA GLY A 13 -4.08 -10.89 -0.84
C GLY A 13 -4.74 -9.52 -0.97
N LEU A 14 -4.47 -8.80 -2.07
CA LEU A 14 -5.17 -7.55 -2.39
C LEU A 14 -6.68 -7.80 -2.55
N ARG A 15 -7.08 -8.79 -3.35
CA ARG A 15 -8.49 -9.14 -3.55
C ARG A 15 -9.19 -9.46 -2.23
N GLN A 16 -8.60 -10.32 -1.40
CA GLN A 16 -9.14 -10.67 -0.09
C GLN A 16 -9.27 -9.44 0.83
N THR A 17 -8.32 -8.50 0.75
CA THR A 17 -8.40 -7.24 1.50
C THR A 17 -9.61 -6.42 1.08
N VAL A 18 -9.82 -6.25 -0.21
CA VAL A 18 -10.97 -5.51 -0.75
C VAL A 18 -12.29 -6.16 -0.33
N GLU A 19 -12.39 -7.49 -0.40
CA GLU A 19 -13.57 -8.26 0.01
C GLU A 19 -13.80 -8.27 1.52
N SER A 20 -12.76 -7.99 2.31
CA SER A 20 -12.87 -7.95 3.76
C SER A 20 -13.72 -6.75 4.20
N ARG A 21 -14.93 -7.00 4.72
CA ARG A 21 -15.89 -5.94 5.07
C ARG A 21 -16.41 -6.08 6.50
N PHE A 22 -16.72 -4.93 7.09
CA PHE A 22 -17.80 -4.79 8.03
C PHE A 22 -19.12 -4.81 7.24
N TYR A 23 -20.11 -5.52 7.73
CA TYR A 23 -21.43 -5.77 7.14
C TYR A 23 -22.07 -4.54 6.45
N ARG A 24 -21.87 -4.37 5.15
CA ARG A 24 -22.64 -3.49 4.26
C ARG A 24 -22.75 -4.11 2.87
N PRO A 25 -23.92 -4.59 2.45
CA PRO A 25 -24.12 -5.27 1.17
C PRO A 25 -23.96 -4.37 -0.06
N ASP A 26 -24.00 -3.04 0.10
CA ASP A 26 -24.18 -2.10 -1.02
C ASP A 26 -22.86 -1.61 -1.66
N LEU A 27 -21.70 -2.05 -1.16
CA LEU A 27 -20.38 -1.52 -1.58
C LEU A 27 -19.61 -2.42 -2.55
N TRP A 28 -20.27 -3.38 -3.20
CA TRP A 28 -19.64 -4.30 -4.16
C TRP A 28 -19.05 -3.61 -5.41
N ARG A 29 -19.36 -2.34 -5.65
CA ARG A 29 -18.88 -1.55 -6.81
C ARG A 29 -17.54 -0.83 -6.59
N LEU A 30 -16.81 -1.11 -5.52
CA LEU A 30 -15.65 -0.29 -5.11
C LEU A 30 -14.40 -1.15 -4.90
N LEU A 31 -14.20 -2.14 -5.76
CA LEU A 31 -13.22 -3.22 -5.58
C LEU A 31 -11.94 -3.02 -6.43
N ASP A 32 -11.56 -1.78 -6.70
CA ASP A 32 -10.61 -1.49 -7.78
C ASP A 32 -9.23 -1.16 -7.22
N PRO A 33 -8.21 -2.03 -7.38
CA PRO A 33 -6.85 -1.65 -6.99
C PRO A 33 -6.32 -0.55 -7.91
N VAL A 34 -5.58 0.38 -7.32
CA VAL A 34 -4.77 1.36 -8.04
C VAL A 34 -3.45 0.72 -8.37
N ILE A 35 -3.05 0.78 -9.62
CA ILE A 35 -1.79 0.25 -10.11
C ILE A 35 -0.90 1.41 -10.54
N THR A 36 0.29 1.48 -9.99
CA THR A 36 1.31 2.45 -10.36
C THR A 36 2.54 1.72 -10.88
N SER A 37 2.96 2.05 -12.08
CA SER A 37 4.24 1.65 -12.64
C SER A 37 5.23 2.81 -12.52
N GLY A 38 6.40 2.54 -11.98
CA GLY A 38 7.54 3.44 -11.96
C GLY A 38 8.73 2.82 -12.67
N GLN A 39 9.88 3.50 -12.72
CA GLN A 39 11.06 3.06 -13.47
C GLN A 39 11.60 1.68 -13.07
N ARG A 40 11.32 1.18 -11.86
CA ARG A 40 11.82 -0.13 -11.37
C ARG A 40 10.86 -0.81 -10.41
N LEU A 41 9.61 -0.37 -10.36
CA LEU A 41 8.62 -0.84 -9.40
C LEU A 41 7.22 -0.89 -10.02
N LEU A 42 6.55 -2.02 -9.87
CA LEU A 42 5.12 -2.17 -10.09
C LEU A 42 4.44 -2.22 -8.71
N ARG A 43 3.55 -1.27 -8.44
CA ARG A 43 2.82 -1.15 -7.18
C ARG A 43 1.33 -1.29 -7.42
N LEU A 44 0.68 -2.11 -6.62
CA LEU A 44 -0.77 -2.25 -6.58
C LEU A 44 -1.27 -1.95 -5.18
N GLU A 45 -2.28 -1.09 -5.06
CA GLU A 45 -2.76 -0.59 -3.77
C GLU A 45 -4.28 -0.64 -3.71
N CYS A 46 -4.83 -1.01 -2.55
CA CYS A 46 -6.27 -1.04 -2.35
C CYS A 46 -6.65 -0.78 -0.89
N PHE A 47 -7.93 -0.53 -0.67
CA PHE A 47 -8.55 -0.49 0.65
C PHE A 47 -9.60 -1.58 0.79
N SER A 48 -9.83 -2.03 2.01
CA SER A 48 -11.05 -2.74 2.35
C SER A 48 -12.27 -1.84 2.12
N SER A 49 -13.43 -2.42 1.87
CA SER A 49 -14.67 -1.66 1.60
C SER A 49 -15.03 -0.65 2.71
N CYS A 50 -14.58 -0.88 3.94
CA CYS A 50 -14.77 0.02 5.08
C CYS A 50 -13.59 1.00 5.28
N ALA A 51 -12.56 0.96 4.43
CA ALA A 51 -11.33 1.74 4.49
C ALA A 51 -10.52 1.61 5.81
N SER A 52 -10.80 0.60 6.65
CA SER A 52 -10.04 0.37 7.88
C SER A 52 -8.77 -0.44 7.66
N VAL A 53 -8.66 -1.11 6.52
CA VAL A 53 -7.48 -1.85 6.09
C VAL A 53 -7.00 -1.32 4.76
N TYR A 54 -5.73 -1.08 4.68
CA TYR A 54 -4.97 -0.80 3.46
C TYR A 54 -4.14 -2.00 3.08
N ALA A 55 -4.02 -2.31 1.81
CA ALA A 55 -3.07 -3.29 1.31
C ALA A 55 -2.31 -2.76 0.10
N ARG A 56 -1.04 -3.15 0.02
CA ARG A 56 -0.12 -2.78 -1.06
C ARG A 56 0.74 -3.98 -1.43
N ALA A 57 0.85 -4.26 -2.72
CA ALA A 57 1.80 -5.21 -3.28
C ALA A 57 2.80 -4.45 -4.15
N ASP A 58 4.08 -4.53 -3.80
CA ASP A 58 5.20 -3.94 -4.52
C ASP A 58 6.03 -5.04 -5.17
N PHE A 59 6.19 -4.98 -6.48
CA PHE A 59 7.04 -5.88 -7.26
C PHE A 59 8.22 -5.10 -7.81
N THR A 60 9.42 -5.49 -7.41
CA THR A 60 10.66 -4.96 -7.99
C THR A 60 10.92 -5.58 -9.37
N GLU A 61 11.90 -5.05 -10.09
CA GLU A 61 12.31 -5.64 -11.38
C GLU A 61 12.67 -7.12 -11.27
N ASN A 62 13.17 -7.57 -10.10
CA ASN A 62 13.52 -8.97 -9.85
C ASN A 62 12.29 -9.91 -9.82
N ALA A 63 11.08 -9.38 -9.73
CA ALA A 63 9.84 -10.15 -9.86
C ALA A 63 9.56 -10.56 -11.32
N PHE A 64 10.32 -10.02 -12.27
CA PHE A 64 10.14 -10.23 -13.71
C PHE A 64 11.43 -10.75 -14.33
N VAL A 65 11.34 -11.58 -15.37
CA VAL A 65 12.51 -12.11 -16.08
C VAL A 65 13.09 -11.05 -17.02
N ASP A 66 12.19 -10.42 -17.82
CA ASP A 66 12.54 -9.39 -18.79
C ASP A 66 11.58 -8.20 -18.61
N GLY A 67 11.57 -7.65 -17.36
CA GLY A 67 10.65 -6.58 -17.02
C GLY A 67 11.06 -5.28 -17.67
N ALA A 68 10.28 -4.80 -18.64
CA ALA A 68 10.40 -3.46 -19.20
C ALA A 68 9.45 -2.53 -18.44
N PHE A 69 10.00 -1.53 -17.76
CA PHE A 69 9.27 -0.45 -17.11
C PHE A 69 9.39 0.82 -17.96
N ASP A 70 8.98 0.71 -19.23
CA ASP A 70 9.25 1.72 -20.27
C ASP A 70 8.52 3.05 -20.00
N ARG A 71 7.42 3.00 -19.25
CA ARG A 71 6.62 4.18 -18.93
C ARG A 71 6.16 4.18 -17.50
N SER A 72 6.28 5.33 -16.86
CA SER A 72 5.66 5.60 -15.58
C SER A 72 4.19 5.98 -15.78
N GLY A 73 3.30 5.47 -14.93
CA GLY A 73 1.89 5.79 -15.00
C GLY A 73 1.09 5.19 -13.86
N THR A 74 -0.12 5.69 -13.69
CA THR A 74 -1.07 5.18 -12.69
C THR A 74 -2.42 4.90 -13.37
N THR A 75 -2.98 3.74 -13.07
CA THR A 75 -4.32 3.33 -13.52
C THR A 75 -5.03 2.62 -12.38
N ASN A 76 -6.35 2.52 -12.46
CA ASN A 76 -7.11 1.65 -11.56
C ASN A 76 -7.98 0.70 -12.40
N VAL A 77 -8.08 -0.53 -11.95
CA VAL A 77 -8.76 -1.61 -12.68
C VAL A 77 -9.55 -2.46 -11.71
N ASP A 78 -10.66 -3.01 -12.17
CA ASP A 78 -11.43 -3.99 -11.41
C ASP A 78 -10.85 -5.40 -11.65
N PHE A 79 -10.63 -6.18 -10.58
CA PHE A 79 -10.28 -7.59 -10.70
C PHE A 79 -11.54 -8.43 -10.83
N ASN A 80 -12.04 -8.60 -12.04
CA ASN A 80 -13.21 -9.40 -12.30
C ASN A 80 -12.97 -10.92 -12.10
N GLY A 81 -14.05 -11.71 -12.14
CA GLY A 81 -13.95 -13.16 -11.94
C GLY A 81 -13.09 -13.87 -12.99
N ALA A 82 -13.07 -13.38 -14.24
CA ALA A 82 -12.26 -13.99 -15.30
C ALA A 82 -10.77 -13.78 -15.05
N PHE A 83 -10.37 -12.56 -14.66
CA PHE A 83 -8.99 -12.25 -14.28
C PHE A 83 -8.53 -13.09 -13.08
N LEU A 84 -9.35 -13.17 -12.03
CA LEU A 84 -9.05 -13.94 -10.83
C LEU A 84 -8.93 -15.43 -11.12
N ASN A 85 -9.80 -16.00 -11.98
CA ASN A 85 -9.72 -17.39 -12.41
C ASN A 85 -8.42 -17.66 -13.17
N HIS A 86 -8.00 -16.72 -14.02
CA HIS A 86 -6.75 -16.81 -14.76
C HIS A 86 -5.53 -16.70 -13.84
N LEU A 87 -5.58 -15.76 -12.90
CA LEU A 87 -4.57 -15.60 -11.85
C LEU A 87 -4.40 -16.87 -11.01
N ALA A 88 -5.50 -17.52 -10.63
CA ALA A 88 -5.50 -18.77 -9.85
C ALA A 88 -4.85 -19.95 -10.59
N GLN A 89 -4.73 -19.87 -11.92
CA GLN A 89 -4.12 -20.92 -12.74
C GLN A 89 -2.61 -20.76 -12.92
N LEU A 90 -2.01 -19.68 -12.45
CA LEU A 90 -0.55 -19.51 -12.50
C LEU A 90 0.17 -20.64 -11.76
N ARG A 91 1.22 -21.19 -12.36
CA ARG A 91 2.01 -22.32 -11.84
C ARG A 91 3.51 -22.03 -11.95
N PRO A 92 4.33 -22.61 -11.04
CA PRO A 92 5.78 -22.52 -11.14
C PRO A 92 6.29 -23.09 -12.47
N GLY A 93 7.34 -22.49 -13.02
CA GLY A 93 7.98 -22.97 -14.25
C GLY A 93 7.14 -22.81 -15.52
N LYS A 94 5.99 -22.15 -15.44
CA LYS A 94 5.17 -21.79 -16.60
C LYS A 94 5.28 -20.29 -16.88
N PRO A 95 5.57 -19.89 -18.13
CA PRO A 95 5.67 -18.48 -18.47
C PRO A 95 4.32 -17.78 -18.28
N ALA A 96 4.39 -16.57 -17.71
CA ALA A 96 3.25 -15.68 -17.60
C ALA A 96 3.72 -14.24 -17.81
N HIS A 97 2.92 -13.47 -18.55
CA HIS A 97 3.21 -12.07 -18.87
C HIS A 97 2.14 -11.19 -18.22
N PHE A 98 2.61 -10.10 -17.62
CA PHE A 98 1.74 -9.04 -17.10
C PHE A 98 2.09 -7.75 -17.83
N GLU A 99 1.10 -7.16 -18.45
CA GLU A 99 1.22 -5.92 -19.20
C GLU A 99 0.31 -4.86 -18.58
N MET A 100 0.84 -3.65 -18.40
CA MET A 100 0.08 -2.50 -17.95
C MET A 100 0.08 -1.43 -19.04
N GLY A 101 -1.08 -1.21 -19.63
CA GLY A 101 -1.34 -0.12 -20.58
C GLY A 101 -2.02 1.07 -19.93
N GLU A 102 -2.27 2.12 -20.71
CA GLU A 102 -2.96 3.33 -20.23
C GLU A 102 -4.44 3.07 -19.89
N GLN A 103 -5.09 2.13 -20.57
CA GLN A 103 -6.53 1.87 -20.48
C GLN A 103 -6.87 0.48 -19.96
N SER A 104 -5.89 -0.39 -19.80
CA SER A 104 -6.12 -1.78 -19.39
C SER A 104 -4.86 -2.41 -18.82
N ILE A 105 -5.06 -3.49 -18.07
CA ILE A 105 -4.03 -4.47 -17.74
C ILE A 105 -4.34 -5.79 -18.43
N LYS A 106 -3.30 -6.57 -18.70
CA LYS A 106 -3.42 -7.88 -19.33
C LYS A 106 -2.55 -8.89 -18.59
N LEU A 107 -3.15 -10.02 -18.26
CA LEU A 107 -2.44 -11.19 -17.75
C LEU A 107 -2.55 -12.32 -18.78
N GLN A 108 -1.42 -12.74 -19.30
CA GLN A 108 -1.33 -13.80 -20.32
C GLN A 108 -0.54 -14.98 -19.77
N SER A 109 -1.00 -16.19 -20.02
CA SER A 109 -0.35 -17.45 -19.68
C SER A 109 -0.62 -18.51 -20.75
N GLN A 110 -0.14 -19.73 -20.53
CA GLN A 110 -0.43 -20.87 -21.43
C GLN A 110 -1.93 -21.22 -21.54
N GLN A 111 -2.75 -20.85 -20.54
CA GLN A 111 -4.18 -21.10 -20.53
C GLN A 111 -5.01 -20.03 -21.26
N GLY A 112 -4.38 -18.97 -21.76
CA GLY A 112 -5.04 -17.86 -22.44
C GLY A 112 -4.67 -16.51 -21.85
N GLU A 113 -5.58 -15.55 -22.00
CA GLU A 113 -5.38 -14.19 -21.49
C GLU A 113 -6.62 -13.66 -20.78
N ALA A 114 -6.38 -12.76 -19.83
CA ALA A 114 -7.41 -11.97 -19.18
C ALA A 114 -7.04 -10.49 -19.27
N VAL A 115 -8.03 -9.67 -19.63
CA VAL A 115 -7.87 -8.22 -19.79
C VAL A 115 -8.85 -7.52 -18.84
N GLU A 116 -8.34 -6.54 -18.09
CA GLU A 116 -9.13 -5.64 -17.26
C GLU A 116 -9.02 -4.22 -17.75
N HIS A 117 -10.13 -3.51 -17.76
CA HIS A 117 -10.18 -2.14 -18.23
C HIS A 117 -10.14 -1.14 -17.09
N LYS A 118 -9.62 0.04 -17.40
CA LYS A 118 -9.57 1.17 -16.48
C LYS A 118 -10.96 1.55 -16.01
N VAL A 119 -11.09 1.79 -14.70
CA VAL A 119 -12.31 2.28 -14.06
C VAL A 119 -12.04 3.61 -13.35
N LYS A 120 -13.09 4.34 -12.98
CA LYS A 120 -12.94 5.63 -12.30
C LYS A 120 -12.57 5.44 -10.84
N LEU A 121 -11.49 6.10 -10.39
CA LEU A 121 -11.07 6.08 -8.99
C LEU A 121 -12.06 6.85 -8.10
N PRO A 122 -12.59 6.26 -7.01
CA PRO A 122 -13.45 6.95 -6.08
C PRO A 122 -12.69 8.06 -5.31
N GLU A 123 -13.23 9.27 -5.21
CA GLU A 123 -12.61 10.42 -4.52
C GLU A 123 -12.22 10.12 -3.07
N ARG A 124 -13.03 9.31 -2.36
CA ARG A 124 -12.74 8.90 -0.99
C ARG A 124 -11.42 8.12 -0.85
N TRP A 125 -11.00 7.39 -1.89
CA TRP A 125 -9.74 6.64 -1.87
C TRP A 125 -8.53 7.56 -1.89
N ILE A 126 -8.65 8.72 -2.50
CA ILE A 126 -7.57 9.72 -2.53
C ILE A 126 -7.27 10.20 -1.13
N LYS A 127 -8.32 10.54 -0.36
CA LYS A 127 -8.16 10.91 1.06
C LYS A 127 -7.53 9.75 1.86
N GLY A 128 -7.96 8.52 1.58
CA GLY A 128 -7.38 7.33 2.18
C GLY A 128 -5.90 7.17 1.87
N PHE A 129 -5.50 7.33 0.62
CA PHE A 129 -4.09 7.24 0.23
C PHE A 129 -3.24 8.32 0.89
N LEU A 130 -3.71 9.57 0.97
CA LEU A 130 -3.00 10.65 1.67
C LEU A 130 -2.82 10.31 3.15
N GLN A 131 -3.86 9.80 3.80
CA GLN A 131 -3.80 9.39 5.20
C GLN A 131 -2.79 8.23 5.41
N VAL A 132 -2.78 7.23 4.53
CA VAL A 132 -1.80 6.13 4.56
C VAL A 132 -0.38 6.65 4.41
N GLN A 133 -0.13 7.62 3.51
CA GLN A 133 1.21 8.19 3.35
C GLN A 133 1.68 8.92 4.62
N ALA A 134 0.78 9.62 5.31
CA ALA A 134 1.10 10.23 6.59
C ALA A 134 1.42 9.17 7.67
N VAL A 135 0.67 8.06 7.69
CA VAL A 135 0.95 6.91 8.57
C VAL A 135 2.34 6.33 8.27
N HIS A 136 2.67 6.08 7.01
CA HIS A 136 3.99 5.57 6.62
C HIS A 136 5.14 6.46 7.10
N ARG A 137 4.98 7.78 7.03
CA ARG A 137 6.01 8.75 7.47
C ARG A 137 6.20 8.76 8.98
N GLN A 138 5.14 8.58 9.75
CA GLN A 138 5.15 8.65 11.23
C GLN A 138 5.43 7.31 11.89
N ALA A 139 5.26 6.21 11.17
CA ALA A 139 5.40 4.87 11.72
C ALA A 139 6.84 4.57 12.14
N GLN A 140 7.01 4.01 13.34
CA GLN A 140 8.28 3.60 13.91
C GLN A 140 8.40 2.08 13.91
N PRO A 141 9.59 1.52 13.69
CA PRO A 141 9.80 0.08 13.71
C PRO A 141 9.56 -0.48 15.11
N LEU A 142 8.89 -1.62 15.19
CA LEU A 142 8.62 -2.34 16.43
C LEU A 142 9.42 -3.63 16.55
N PHE A 143 9.33 -4.50 15.56
CA PHE A 143 10.05 -5.77 15.49
C PHE A 143 10.02 -6.35 14.07
N GLU A 144 10.90 -7.32 13.87
CA GLU A 144 10.96 -8.16 12.67
C GLU A 144 10.83 -9.63 13.09
N LEU A 145 10.10 -10.41 12.30
CA LEU A 145 9.86 -11.83 12.51
C LEU A 145 10.30 -12.62 11.28
N ASP A 146 10.92 -13.76 11.51
CA ASP A 146 11.11 -14.76 10.46
C ASP A 146 9.77 -15.45 10.09
N ARG A 147 9.79 -16.25 9.02
CA ARG A 147 8.62 -16.96 8.54
C ARG A 147 7.97 -17.87 9.59
N LEU A 148 8.79 -18.56 10.39
CA LEU A 148 8.27 -19.50 11.39
C LEU A 148 7.56 -18.77 12.51
N THR A 149 8.18 -17.75 13.06
CA THR A 149 7.64 -16.92 14.14
C THR A 149 6.40 -16.14 13.66
N ALA A 150 6.44 -15.59 12.45
CA ALA A 150 5.29 -14.94 11.81
C ALA A 150 4.12 -15.93 11.65
N GLY A 151 4.37 -17.16 11.19
CA GLY A 151 3.36 -18.20 11.07
C GLY A 151 2.74 -18.54 12.43
N GLN A 152 3.55 -18.70 13.48
CA GLN A 152 3.06 -18.94 14.83
C GLN A 152 2.22 -17.78 15.37
N LEU A 153 2.59 -16.54 15.06
CA LEU A 153 1.80 -15.35 15.43
C LEU A 153 0.46 -15.34 14.69
N LEU A 154 0.48 -15.54 13.39
CA LEU A 154 -0.74 -15.48 12.55
C LEU A 154 -1.72 -16.62 12.87
N THR A 155 -1.27 -17.76 13.39
CA THR A 155 -2.17 -18.84 13.85
C THR A 155 -2.96 -18.47 15.12
N GLN A 156 -2.46 -17.52 15.92
CA GLN A 156 -3.16 -17.02 17.10
C GLN A 156 -4.29 -16.04 16.76
N ILE A 157 -4.31 -15.52 15.52
CA ILE A 157 -5.32 -14.56 15.07
C ILE A 157 -6.66 -15.30 14.83
N PRO A 158 -7.76 -14.94 15.51
CA PRO A 158 -9.05 -15.57 15.29
C PRO A 158 -9.62 -15.19 13.92
N ALA A 159 -10.53 -16.00 13.39
CA ALA A 159 -11.20 -15.72 12.11
C ALA A 159 -12.06 -14.45 12.17
N SER A 160 -12.59 -14.13 13.33
CA SER A 160 -13.36 -12.91 13.59
C SER A 160 -13.15 -12.47 15.03
N THR A 161 -13.33 -11.18 15.30
CA THR A 161 -13.32 -10.63 16.66
C THR A 161 -14.43 -9.59 16.82
N ARG A 162 -15.02 -9.52 18.00
CA ARG A 162 -15.98 -8.48 18.37
C ARG A 162 -15.34 -7.28 19.05
N GLY A 163 -14.04 -7.31 19.28
CA GLY A 163 -13.27 -6.26 19.97
C GLY A 163 -11.86 -6.14 19.41
N ALA A 164 -11.06 -5.31 20.05
CA ALA A 164 -9.66 -5.18 19.72
C ALA A 164 -8.88 -6.44 20.11
N LEU A 165 -7.91 -6.79 19.29
CA LEU A 165 -6.80 -7.67 19.67
C LEU A 165 -5.65 -6.80 20.19
N PHE A 166 -4.88 -7.34 21.12
CA PHE A 166 -3.76 -6.65 21.71
C PHE A 166 -2.48 -7.43 21.40
N LEU A 167 -1.58 -6.82 20.65
CA LEU A 167 -0.26 -7.37 20.38
C LEU A 167 0.70 -6.87 21.47
N VAL A 168 1.28 -7.81 22.18
CA VAL A 168 2.35 -7.53 23.16
C VAL A 168 3.68 -7.86 22.48
N PRO A 169 4.52 -6.86 22.15
CA PRO A 169 5.82 -7.07 21.56
C PRO A 169 6.76 -7.66 22.62
N LYS A 170 7.09 -8.93 22.46
CA LYS A 170 8.15 -9.61 23.23
C LYS A 170 9.33 -9.84 22.30
N ARG A 171 10.54 -9.70 22.82
CA ARG A 171 11.79 -9.69 22.04
C ARG A 171 11.92 -10.84 21.04
N HIS A 172 11.41 -12.03 21.35
CA HIS A 172 11.57 -13.22 20.50
C HIS A 172 10.25 -13.88 20.09
N LYS A 173 9.14 -13.54 20.74
CA LYS A 173 7.84 -14.14 20.43
C LYS A 173 6.71 -13.19 20.85
N PRO A 174 6.26 -12.33 19.97
CA PRO A 174 5.11 -11.48 20.23
C PRO A 174 3.86 -12.33 20.48
N GLU A 175 2.99 -11.85 21.36
CA GLU A 175 1.75 -12.53 21.74
C GLU A 175 0.52 -11.72 21.32
N ILE A 176 -0.54 -12.42 20.93
CA ILE A 176 -1.85 -11.84 20.69
C ILE A 176 -2.74 -12.14 21.91
N LEU A 177 -3.27 -11.09 22.51
CA LEU A 177 -4.22 -11.18 23.62
C LEU A 177 -5.60 -10.70 23.17
N HIS A 178 -6.64 -11.35 23.69
CA HIS A 178 -8.05 -11.00 23.45
C HIS A 178 -8.61 -9.99 24.46
N ARG A 179 -7.82 -9.64 25.47
CA ARG A 179 -8.15 -8.67 26.51
C ARG A 179 -6.98 -7.72 26.70
N GLN A 180 -7.29 -6.47 26.99
CA GLN A 180 -6.28 -5.46 27.26
C GLN A 180 -5.37 -5.92 28.41
N PRO A 181 -4.04 -5.92 28.22
CA PRO A 181 -3.09 -6.19 29.29
C PRO A 181 -3.25 -5.19 30.44
N ALA A 182 -2.97 -5.63 31.66
CA ALA A 182 -2.90 -4.73 32.81
C ALA A 182 -1.67 -3.81 32.68
N GLY A 183 -1.85 -2.53 32.98
CA GLY A 183 -0.79 -1.51 32.92
C GLY A 183 -0.97 -0.52 31.76
N GLN A 184 -0.21 0.58 31.81
CA GLN A 184 -0.20 1.60 30.77
C GLN A 184 1.00 1.34 29.83
N GLY A 185 0.73 1.04 28.54
CA GLY A 185 1.75 0.87 27.51
C GLY A 185 2.26 -0.56 27.32
N GLY A 186 3.18 -0.73 26.38
CA GLY A 186 3.80 -2.03 26.08
C GLY A 186 2.97 -2.98 25.22
N PHE A 187 1.85 -2.52 24.63
CA PHE A 187 1.04 -3.29 23.70
C PHE A 187 0.46 -2.41 22.59
N ILE A 188 0.08 -3.04 21.48
CA ILE A 188 -0.62 -2.43 20.36
C ILE A 188 -2.07 -2.90 20.37
N ALA A 189 -3.02 -1.96 20.46
CA ALA A 189 -4.44 -2.26 20.27
C ALA A 189 -4.78 -2.27 18.78
N MET A 190 -5.31 -3.39 18.30
CA MET A 190 -5.66 -3.60 16.89
C MET A 190 -7.16 -3.84 16.76
N THR A 191 -7.91 -2.82 16.41
CA THR A 191 -9.39 -2.91 16.32
C THR A 191 -9.86 -3.95 15.32
N ASP A 192 -9.21 -4.02 14.15
CA ASP A 192 -9.50 -5.00 13.09
C ASP A 192 -8.41 -6.09 13.01
N GLY A 193 -7.77 -6.41 14.14
CA GLY A 193 -6.61 -7.30 14.20
C GLY A 193 -6.84 -8.69 13.57
N HIS A 194 -8.09 -9.19 13.52
CA HIS A 194 -8.41 -10.45 12.85
C HIS A 194 -8.07 -10.43 11.35
N ARG A 195 -7.99 -9.26 10.74
CA ARG A 195 -7.63 -9.08 9.32
C ARG A 195 -6.15 -9.33 9.03
N LEU A 196 -5.29 -9.41 10.03
CA LEU A 196 -3.92 -9.88 9.87
C LEU A 196 -3.83 -11.30 9.29
N ARG A 197 -4.92 -12.08 9.37
CA ARG A 197 -5.00 -13.39 8.67
C ARG A 197 -4.83 -13.28 7.15
N LEU A 198 -5.06 -12.11 6.56
CA LEU A 198 -4.80 -11.87 5.13
C LEU A 198 -3.33 -12.13 4.78
N LEU A 199 -2.40 -11.92 5.72
CA LEU A 199 -0.98 -12.23 5.55
C LEU A 199 -0.69 -13.73 5.44
N GLN A 200 -1.62 -14.60 5.82
CA GLN A 200 -1.46 -16.05 5.66
C GLN A 200 -1.34 -16.46 4.19
N THR A 201 -1.93 -15.68 3.27
CA THR A 201 -1.79 -15.89 1.82
C THR A 201 -0.36 -15.70 1.34
N ILE A 202 0.41 -14.84 2.03
CA ILE A 202 1.80 -14.49 1.68
C ILE A 202 2.80 -15.37 2.44
N LEU A 203 2.38 -15.97 3.55
CA LEU A 203 3.26 -16.73 4.45
C LEU A 203 4.12 -17.81 3.78
N PRO A 204 3.64 -18.56 2.76
CA PRO A 204 4.47 -19.58 2.10
C PRO A 204 5.76 -19.04 1.50
N ASP A 205 5.74 -17.80 1.03
CA ASP A 205 6.83 -17.14 0.32
C ASP A 205 7.59 -16.14 1.20
N LEU A 206 7.17 -15.98 2.47
CA LEU A 206 7.68 -14.99 3.41
C LEU A 206 9.16 -15.24 3.76
N GLN A 207 9.99 -14.21 3.67
CA GLN A 207 11.35 -14.18 4.20
C GLN A 207 11.40 -13.45 5.55
N ALA A 208 10.75 -12.29 5.64
CA ALA A 208 10.66 -11.49 6.85
C ALA A 208 9.31 -10.78 6.96
N LEU A 209 8.81 -10.62 8.18
CA LEU A 209 7.64 -9.78 8.49
C LEU A 209 8.08 -8.65 9.41
N ARG A 210 8.10 -7.42 8.88
CA ARG A 210 8.44 -6.21 9.64
C ARG A 210 7.19 -5.49 10.08
N VAL A 211 7.16 -5.03 11.31
CA VAL A 211 6.00 -4.37 11.91
C VAL A 211 6.37 -2.97 12.38
N TYR A 212 5.55 -2.01 11.98
CA TYR A 212 5.69 -0.60 12.31
C TYR A 212 4.40 -0.07 12.94
N GLN A 213 4.50 0.94 13.80
CA GLN A 213 3.35 1.57 14.44
C GLN A 213 3.51 3.09 14.51
N THR A 214 2.38 3.80 14.45
CA THR A 214 2.31 5.23 14.79
C THR A 214 1.77 5.39 16.21
N GLU A 215 2.43 6.19 17.02
CA GLU A 215 1.93 6.53 18.39
C GLU A 215 0.66 7.39 18.30
N ALA A 216 0.65 8.36 17.38
CA ALA A 216 -0.41 9.35 17.29
C ALA A 216 -1.79 8.77 16.96
N THR A 217 -1.85 7.76 16.09
CA THR A 217 -3.12 7.18 15.61
C THR A 217 -3.32 5.74 16.04
N GLY A 218 -2.28 5.09 16.56
CA GLY A 218 -2.27 3.66 16.86
C GLY A 218 -2.34 2.78 15.59
N ALA A 219 -2.18 3.37 14.39
CA ALA A 219 -2.15 2.62 13.15
C ALA A 219 -0.89 1.75 13.08
N SER A 220 -1.00 0.58 12.47
CA SER A 220 0.12 -0.34 12.28
C SER A 220 0.29 -0.75 10.83
N LEU A 221 1.55 -0.93 10.42
CA LEU A 221 1.94 -1.42 9.11
C LEU A 221 2.67 -2.76 9.28
N TRP A 222 2.28 -3.74 8.50
CA TRP A 222 2.80 -5.10 8.50
C TRP A 222 3.36 -5.39 7.11
N VAL A 223 4.69 -5.39 6.99
CA VAL A 223 5.40 -5.54 5.71
C VAL A 223 5.94 -6.95 5.59
N ALA A 224 5.30 -7.76 4.77
CA ALA A 224 5.72 -9.12 4.44
C ALA A 224 6.65 -9.07 3.22
N ASP A 225 7.92 -9.35 3.45
CA ASP A 225 8.98 -9.37 2.43
C ASP A 225 9.16 -10.80 1.90
N THR A 226 9.17 -10.96 0.58
CA THR A 226 9.42 -12.23 -0.12
C THR A 226 10.70 -12.19 -0.96
N GLY A 227 11.51 -11.14 -0.83
CA GLY A 227 12.73 -10.89 -1.59
C GLY A 227 12.49 -10.11 -2.89
N ALA A 228 11.73 -10.65 -3.83
CA ALA A 228 11.41 -9.97 -5.10
C ALA A 228 10.17 -9.07 -5.02
N ALA A 229 9.33 -9.28 -4.01
CA ALA A 229 8.10 -8.53 -3.80
C ALA A 229 7.84 -8.30 -2.30
N GLN A 230 7.07 -7.25 -2.00
CA GLN A 230 6.64 -6.94 -0.64
C GLN A 230 5.12 -6.76 -0.60
N PHE A 231 4.49 -7.29 0.45
CA PHE A 231 3.08 -7.06 0.73
C PHE A 231 2.95 -6.27 2.03
N THR A 232 2.41 -5.07 1.96
CA THR A 232 2.13 -4.24 3.12
C THR A 232 0.66 -4.30 3.47
N LEU A 233 0.34 -4.65 4.70
CA LEU A 233 -1.00 -4.57 5.26
C LEU A 233 -1.02 -3.47 6.33
N GLY A 234 -1.84 -2.43 6.13
CA GLY A 234 -2.05 -1.35 7.08
C GLY A 234 -3.37 -1.53 7.83
N LEU A 235 -3.32 -1.47 9.16
CA LEU A 235 -4.51 -1.38 10.01
C LEU A 235 -4.64 0.03 10.54
N SER A 236 -5.80 0.66 10.38
CA SER A 236 -6.07 1.96 11.01
C SER A 236 -6.24 1.80 12.52
N GLY A 237 -5.65 2.66 13.31
CA GLY A 237 -5.82 2.63 14.77
C GLY A 237 -7.26 3.00 15.22
N ALA A 238 -8.04 3.65 14.37
CA ALA A 238 -9.38 4.15 14.68
C ALA A 238 -10.47 3.28 14.05
N ALA A 239 -11.31 2.68 14.89
CA ALA A 239 -12.42 1.83 14.46
C ALA A 239 -13.52 2.58 13.68
N ALA A 240 -13.71 3.86 13.97
CA ALA A 240 -14.89 4.59 13.47
C ALA A 240 -14.77 5.12 12.04
N HIS A 241 -13.57 5.48 11.59
CA HIS A 241 -13.37 6.21 10.32
C HIS A 241 -12.36 5.58 9.37
N GLY A 242 -11.62 4.57 9.80
CA GLY A 242 -10.57 3.94 8.99
C GLY A 242 -9.54 4.97 8.50
N PHE A 243 -8.91 4.70 7.36
CA PHE A 243 -7.99 5.63 6.69
C PHE A 243 -8.72 6.79 5.99
N SER A 244 -10.05 6.78 5.90
CA SER A 244 -10.84 7.86 5.29
C SER A 244 -11.26 8.95 6.28
N GLY A 245 -10.78 8.89 7.54
CA GLY A 245 -11.15 9.82 8.63
C GLY A 245 -10.70 11.27 8.42
N ASP A 246 -10.85 12.09 9.46
CA ASP A 246 -10.81 13.57 9.42
C ASP A 246 -9.49 14.23 8.99
N GLY A 247 -8.53 13.48 8.46
CA GLY A 247 -7.27 14.02 7.92
C GLY A 247 -6.30 14.50 9.00
N ASP A 248 -6.42 14.02 10.25
CA ASP A 248 -5.56 14.45 11.37
C ASP A 248 -4.07 14.22 11.10
N ALA A 249 -3.71 13.12 10.45
CA ALA A 249 -2.33 12.84 10.09
C ALA A 249 -1.79 13.84 9.05
N LEU A 250 -2.64 14.36 8.15
CA LEU A 250 -2.27 15.39 7.18
C LEU A 250 -2.10 16.77 7.82
N ARG A 251 -2.86 17.07 8.88
CA ARG A 251 -2.76 18.36 9.60
C ARG A 251 -1.45 18.52 10.37
N GLN A 252 -0.76 17.41 10.65
CA GLN A 252 0.54 17.42 11.36
C GLN A 252 1.71 17.71 10.43
N LEU A 253 1.52 17.77 9.12
CA LEU A 253 2.56 18.17 8.17
C LEU A 253 2.74 19.69 8.21
N SER A 254 3.97 20.16 7.89
CA SER A 254 4.33 21.57 7.96
C SER A 254 3.37 22.46 7.16
N ALA A 255 2.99 23.60 7.75
CA ALA A 255 2.20 24.65 7.11
C ALA A 255 3.10 25.77 6.55
N ALA A 256 4.39 25.51 6.26
CA ALA A 256 5.34 26.49 5.76
C ALA A 256 4.81 27.15 4.47
N ASP A 257 4.98 28.46 4.37
CA ASP A 257 4.72 29.20 3.15
C ASP A 257 5.90 28.98 2.19
N ILE A 258 5.63 28.29 1.08
CA ILE A 258 6.65 27.90 0.11
C ILE A 258 6.32 28.54 -1.22
N ASP A 259 7.34 29.16 -1.85
CA ASP A 259 7.22 29.76 -3.17
C ASP A 259 6.73 28.71 -4.20
N GLU A 260 5.78 29.11 -5.03
CA GLU A 260 5.24 28.29 -6.12
C GLU A 260 6.33 27.85 -7.12
N VAL A 261 7.38 28.66 -7.31
CA VAL A 261 8.52 28.33 -8.18
C VAL A 261 9.33 27.18 -7.56
N ASP A 262 9.63 27.26 -6.27
CA ASP A 262 10.35 26.20 -5.54
C ASP A 262 9.56 24.88 -5.61
N LEU A 263 8.24 24.93 -5.42
CA LEU A 263 7.37 23.75 -5.51
C LEU A 263 7.36 23.16 -6.92
N ALA A 264 7.30 24.02 -7.95
CA ALA A 264 7.28 23.56 -9.33
C ALA A 264 8.59 22.86 -9.70
N LEU A 265 9.74 23.45 -9.32
CA LEU A 265 11.07 22.87 -9.55
C LEU A 265 11.24 21.56 -8.81
N ALA A 266 10.85 21.50 -7.54
CA ALA A 266 10.95 20.30 -6.73
C ALA A 266 10.02 19.18 -7.24
N ARG A 267 8.83 19.53 -7.77
CA ARG A 267 7.94 18.56 -8.42
C ARG A 267 8.58 17.93 -9.66
N VAL A 268 9.25 18.73 -10.50
CA VAL A 268 9.98 18.22 -11.68
C VAL A 268 11.13 17.31 -11.24
N ALA A 269 11.91 17.72 -10.24
CA ALA A 269 12.99 16.93 -9.68
C ALA A 269 12.50 15.60 -9.09
N ALA A 270 11.45 15.63 -8.28
CA ALA A 270 10.84 14.45 -7.67
C ALA A 270 10.32 13.46 -8.73
N HIS A 271 9.74 13.97 -9.82
CA HIS A 271 9.32 13.15 -10.95
C HIS A 271 10.51 12.48 -11.64
N GLY A 272 11.61 13.22 -11.84
CA GLY A 272 12.83 12.69 -12.46
C GLY A 272 13.55 11.65 -11.58
N LEU A 273 13.64 11.92 -10.27
CA LEU A 273 14.25 11.00 -9.30
C LEU A 273 13.41 9.74 -9.06
N ASN A 274 12.09 9.85 -9.17
CA ASN A 274 11.08 8.80 -8.97
C ASN A 274 11.04 8.23 -7.54
N GLN A 275 12.16 7.71 -7.02
CA GLN A 275 12.36 7.29 -5.63
C GLN A 275 13.58 8.03 -5.07
N PHE A 276 13.43 8.66 -3.90
CA PHE A 276 14.47 9.53 -3.35
C PHE A 276 14.32 9.71 -1.83
N THR A 277 15.41 10.02 -1.16
CA THR A 277 15.43 10.56 0.20
C THR A 277 15.29 12.08 0.17
N ILE A 278 14.96 12.70 1.30
CA ILE A 278 14.98 14.18 1.40
C ILE A 278 16.38 14.73 1.07
N ALA A 279 17.45 13.99 1.45
CA ALA A 279 18.82 14.37 1.15
C ALA A 279 19.12 14.36 -0.35
N ASP A 280 18.59 13.37 -1.10
CA ASP A 280 18.75 13.32 -2.56
C ASP A 280 18.09 14.52 -3.23
N LEU A 281 16.88 14.90 -2.79
CA LEU A 281 16.20 16.09 -3.32
C LEU A 281 16.94 17.37 -2.97
N ALA A 282 17.43 17.49 -1.71
CA ALA A 282 18.20 18.62 -1.24
C ALA A 282 19.48 18.82 -2.10
N GLN A 283 20.21 17.74 -2.33
CA GLN A 283 21.42 17.77 -3.17
C GLN A 283 21.08 18.09 -4.63
N HIS A 284 20.03 17.50 -5.19
CA HIS A 284 19.63 17.70 -6.58
C HIS A 284 19.20 19.15 -6.87
N GLN A 285 18.61 19.83 -5.89
CA GLN A 285 18.09 21.19 -6.01
C GLN A 285 18.99 22.26 -5.36
N ASP A 286 20.15 21.86 -4.82
CA ASP A 286 21.07 22.74 -4.06
C ASP A 286 20.35 23.50 -2.92
N LEU A 287 19.53 22.76 -2.16
CA LEU A 287 18.72 23.30 -1.06
C LEU A 287 19.27 22.86 0.30
N PRO A 288 19.13 23.71 1.35
CA PRO A 288 19.33 23.26 2.72
C PRO A 288 18.33 22.17 3.09
N LEU A 289 18.78 21.16 3.85
CA LEU A 289 17.94 20.02 4.25
C LEU A 289 16.61 20.42 4.91
N PRO A 290 16.54 21.42 5.81
CA PRO A 290 15.27 21.88 6.37
C PRO A 290 14.29 22.37 5.30
N ARG A 291 14.77 23.12 4.30
CA ARG A 291 13.95 23.64 3.21
C ARG A 291 13.44 22.51 2.31
N ALA A 292 14.29 21.53 1.98
CA ALA A 292 13.88 20.35 1.23
C ALA A 292 12.80 19.55 1.99
N THR A 293 12.90 19.48 3.33
CA THR A 293 11.90 18.82 4.18
C THR A 293 10.53 19.52 4.08
N GLU A 294 10.49 20.85 4.19
CA GLU A 294 9.25 21.64 4.06
C GLU A 294 8.60 21.44 2.69
N ILE A 295 9.39 21.46 1.62
CA ILE A 295 8.93 21.24 0.24
C ILE A 295 8.36 19.84 0.09
N VAL A 296 9.05 18.80 0.57
CA VAL A 296 8.58 17.41 0.53
C VAL A 296 7.27 17.28 1.29
N ASP A 297 7.13 17.89 2.46
CA ASP A 297 5.90 17.92 3.24
C ASP A 297 4.74 18.54 2.45
N ARG A 298 5.00 19.66 1.78
CA ARG A 298 3.99 20.34 0.97
C ARG A 298 3.56 19.53 -0.23
N LEU A 299 4.50 18.91 -0.96
CA LEU A 299 4.20 18.03 -2.09
C LEU A 299 3.43 16.78 -1.64
N ALA A 300 3.77 16.22 -0.47
CA ALA A 300 3.02 15.10 0.11
C ALA A 300 1.58 15.50 0.48
N GLN A 301 1.37 16.70 1.06
CA GLN A 301 0.01 17.24 1.33
C GLN A 301 -0.81 17.41 0.06
N GLN A 302 -0.17 17.75 -1.05
CA GLN A 302 -0.81 17.85 -2.37
C GLN A 302 -1.08 16.49 -3.02
N GLY A 303 -0.65 15.38 -2.40
CA GLY A 303 -0.80 14.03 -2.95
C GLY A 303 0.14 13.71 -4.11
N LEU A 304 1.20 14.50 -4.28
CA LEU A 304 2.18 14.32 -5.33
C LEU A 304 3.34 13.41 -4.90
N LEU A 305 3.53 13.23 -3.59
CA LEU A 305 4.54 12.32 -3.03
C LEU A 305 3.89 11.32 -2.09
N GLY A 306 4.35 10.08 -2.17
CA GLY A 306 4.16 9.05 -1.18
C GLY A 306 5.45 8.78 -0.42
N PHE A 307 5.35 7.98 0.66
CA PHE A 307 6.49 7.54 1.44
C PHE A 307 6.43 6.03 1.69
N ASP A 308 7.54 5.36 1.47
CA ASP A 308 7.72 3.94 1.78
C ASP A 308 8.52 3.80 3.08
N ARG A 309 7.84 3.42 4.17
CA ARG A 309 8.48 3.29 5.49
C ARG A 309 9.57 2.22 5.52
N ASP A 310 9.33 1.12 4.83
CA ASP A 310 10.25 -0.02 4.86
C ASP A 310 11.57 0.26 4.11
N ARG A 311 11.48 1.05 3.03
CA ARG A 311 12.63 1.46 2.22
C ARG A 311 13.21 2.81 2.61
N ASP A 312 12.51 3.56 3.46
CA ASP A 312 12.86 4.92 3.89
C ASP A 312 13.03 5.92 2.73
N HIS A 313 12.16 5.80 1.71
CA HIS A 313 12.20 6.62 0.50
C HIS A 313 10.86 7.27 0.20
N HIS A 314 10.92 8.51 -0.31
CA HIS A 314 9.79 9.13 -0.99
C HIS A 314 9.67 8.61 -2.42
N PHE A 315 8.46 8.61 -2.95
CA PHE A 315 8.21 8.29 -4.36
C PHE A 315 7.20 9.27 -4.96
N TYR A 316 7.37 9.54 -6.24
CA TYR A 316 6.42 10.37 -6.97
C TYR A 316 5.10 9.61 -7.19
N SER A 317 3.97 10.27 -6.85
CA SER A 317 2.62 9.71 -6.98
C SER A 317 1.81 10.55 -7.96
N GLN A 318 1.09 9.88 -8.87
CA GLN A 318 0.19 10.54 -9.80
C GLN A 318 -1.28 10.51 -9.35
N LEU A 319 -1.54 10.15 -8.10
CA LEU A 319 -2.91 10.07 -7.57
C LEU A 319 -3.67 11.39 -7.69
N ALA A 320 -3.00 12.53 -7.49
CA ALA A 320 -3.60 13.85 -7.65
C ALA A 320 -4.03 14.13 -9.11
N VAL A 321 -3.33 13.57 -10.10
CA VAL A 321 -3.63 13.73 -11.53
C VAL A 321 -4.87 12.95 -11.93
N LEU A 322 -5.12 11.79 -11.29
CA LEU A 322 -6.32 10.98 -11.54
C LEU A 322 -7.63 11.70 -11.17
N VAL A 323 -7.56 12.70 -10.28
CA VAL A 323 -8.72 13.50 -9.86
C VAL A 323 -8.92 14.72 -10.71
N GLY A 324 -7.83 15.33 -11.17
CA GLY A 324 -7.84 16.60 -11.91
C GLY A 324 -8.32 16.47 -13.36
N SER A 325 -8.37 15.27 -13.94
CA SER A 325 -8.93 15.02 -15.26
C SER A 325 -10.48 15.07 -15.20
N LYS A 326 -11.04 16.26 -14.95
CA LYS A 326 -12.43 16.53 -15.29
C LYS A 326 -12.52 16.40 -16.81
N ASP A 327 -12.99 15.25 -17.28
CA ASP A 327 -13.54 15.16 -18.61
C ASP A 327 -14.60 16.27 -18.72
N LYS A 328 -14.30 17.29 -19.52
CA LYS A 328 -15.34 18.22 -19.97
C LYS A 328 -16.36 17.32 -20.67
N PRO A 329 -17.64 17.29 -20.23
CA PRO A 329 -18.64 16.56 -20.97
C PRO A 329 -18.67 17.15 -22.37
N GLY A 330 -18.26 16.34 -23.36
CA GLY A 330 -18.40 16.69 -24.74
C GLY A 330 -19.86 17.08 -24.99
N ARG A 331 -20.10 18.32 -25.36
CA ARG A 331 -21.36 18.74 -25.95
C ARG A 331 -21.63 17.87 -27.16
N LYS A 332 -22.61 17.02 -27.08
CA LYS A 332 -23.52 16.67 -28.15
C LYS A 332 -24.92 16.51 -27.58
#